data_157454059e4e21b68d20f05b98b1f9c5
#
_entry.id   157454059e4e21b68d20f05b98b1f9c5
#
_cell.length_a   1.000
_cell.length_b   1.000
_cell.length_c   1.000
_cell.angle_alpha   90.00
_cell.angle_beta   90.00
_cell.angle_gamma   90.00
#
_symmetry.space_group_name_H-M   'P 1'
#
loop_
_entity.id
_entity.type
_entity.pdbx_description
1 polymer ?
#
loop_
_entity_poly.entity_id
_entity_poly.type
_entity_poly.pdbx_seq_one_letter_code
_entity_poly.pdbx_strand_id
1 'polypeptide(L)'
;MALNKCAIDLKNKKATLFDGGNHLFHTTTLASISQSVVGVLSHPSATENKPVRVHDFFVTQKDILTILEAELGPFAKQDIIVPQLVEQCNAGIARGEFTEANIYGLLQAASFGAEGAICRWPENDDSVLLGLPKRDMKEEVMKVLATL
;
A
#
# COMPACT_ATOMS: atom_id res chain seq x y z
N MET A 1 -1.55 -9.95 -0.86
CA MET A 1 -0.87 -8.69 -1.22
C MET A 1 0.22 -9.01 -2.21
N ALA A 2 0.19 -8.46 -3.41
CA ALA A 2 1.29 -8.68 -4.37
C ALA A 2 2.43 -7.72 -4.03
N LEU A 3 3.29 -8.10 -3.09
CA LEU A 3 4.41 -7.28 -2.60
C LEU A 3 5.35 -6.80 -3.72
N ASN A 4 5.49 -7.57 -4.81
CA ASN A 4 6.29 -7.16 -5.97
C ASN A 4 5.80 -5.87 -6.66
N LYS A 5 4.53 -5.51 -6.52
CA LYS A 5 3.99 -4.23 -7.03
C LYS A 5 4.03 -3.11 -5.98
N CYS A 6 4.35 -3.43 -4.73
CA CYS A 6 4.49 -2.48 -3.62
C CYS A 6 5.94 -2.05 -3.40
N ALA A 7 6.77 -2.06 -4.44
CA ALA A 7 8.16 -1.61 -4.37
C ALA A 7 9.11 -2.52 -3.53
N ILE A 8 8.66 -3.71 -3.08
CA ILE A 8 9.49 -4.69 -2.38
C ILE A 8 9.51 -6.00 -3.16
N ASP A 9 10.67 -6.34 -3.71
CA ASP A 9 10.93 -7.60 -4.40
C ASP A 9 11.55 -8.61 -3.41
N LEU A 10 10.71 -9.49 -2.91
CA LEU A 10 11.13 -10.50 -1.92
C LEU A 10 12.11 -11.50 -2.52
N LYS A 11 11.93 -11.89 -3.79
CA LYS A 11 12.75 -12.90 -4.46
C LYS A 11 14.19 -12.44 -4.64
N ASN A 12 14.37 -11.17 -5.04
CA ASN A 12 15.70 -10.59 -5.28
C ASN A 12 16.20 -9.77 -4.10
N LYS A 13 15.46 -9.72 -2.99
CA LYS A 13 15.75 -8.93 -1.80
C LYS A 13 16.07 -7.46 -2.14
N LYS A 14 15.19 -6.82 -2.91
CA LYS A 14 15.30 -5.41 -3.28
C LYS A 14 14.10 -4.64 -2.74
N ALA A 15 14.35 -3.46 -2.20
CA ALA A 15 13.32 -2.54 -1.73
C ALA A 15 13.51 -1.16 -2.37
N THR A 16 12.46 -0.67 -3.03
CA THR A 16 12.39 0.71 -3.52
C THR A 16 11.63 1.52 -2.48
N LEU A 17 12.30 2.49 -1.89
CA LEU A 17 11.74 3.40 -0.90
C LEU A 17 11.41 4.73 -1.58
N PHE A 18 10.32 5.35 -1.20
CA PHE A 18 9.88 6.65 -1.71
C PHE A 18 10.08 7.69 -0.59
N ASP A 19 10.89 8.72 -0.87
CA ASP A 19 11.31 9.74 0.11
C ASP A 19 11.80 9.09 1.42
N GLY A 20 12.68 8.09 1.27
CA GLY A 20 13.24 7.33 2.38
C GLY A 20 12.25 6.36 3.05
N GLY A 21 11.02 6.18 2.53
CA GLY A 21 10.04 5.22 3.04
C GLY A 21 9.45 5.55 4.41
N ASN A 22 9.42 6.84 4.77
CA ASN A 22 8.96 7.30 6.10
C ASN A 22 7.48 7.73 6.12
N HIS A 23 6.83 7.84 4.97
CA HIS A 23 5.45 8.32 4.91
C HIS A 23 4.48 7.20 5.29
N LEU A 24 3.55 7.55 6.18
CA LEU A 24 2.48 6.66 6.60
C LEU A 24 1.45 6.50 5.49
N PHE A 25 0.97 5.28 5.28
CA PHE A 25 -0.13 4.96 4.37
C PHE A 25 -0.99 3.84 4.93
N HIS A 26 -2.25 3.80 4.50
CA HIS A 26 -3.14 2.71 4.84
C HIS A 26 -2.93 1.54 3.88
N THR A 27 -2.95 0.33 4.43
CA THR A 27 -2.89 -0.91 3.62
C THR A 27 -3.85 -1.94 4.17
N THR A 28 -4.35 -2.80 3.29
CA THR A 28 -5.39 -3.76 3.59
C THR A 28 -5.03 -5.13 3.02
N THR A 29 -5.25 -6.18 3.79
CA THR A 29 -5.08 -7.55 3.30
C THR A 29 -6.20 -7.93 2.33
N LEU A 30 -5.93 -8.88 1.42
CA LEU A 30 -6.97 -9.41 0.53
C LEU A 30 -8.11 -10.06 1.32
N ALA A 31 -7.81 -10.67 2.46
CA ALA A 31 -8.82 -11.26 3.33
C ALA A 31 -9.78 -10.20 3.88
N SER A 32 -9.26 -9.06 4.36
CA SER A 32 -10.09 -7.96 4.84
C SER A 32 -10.88 -7.30 3.72
N ILE A 33 -10.31 -7.16 2.51
CA ILE A 33 -11.05 -6.68 1.34
C ILE A 33 -12.23 -7.60 1.04
N SER A 34 -12.03 -8.91 1.03
CA SER A 34 -13.10 -9.87 0.78
C SER A 34 -14.18 -9.82 1.86
N GLN A 35 -13.78 -9.75 3.13
CA GLN A 35 -14.71 -9.64 4.26
C GLN A 35 -15.47 -8.31 4.23
N SER A 36 -14.84 -7.20 3.83
CA SER A 36 -15.51 -5.91 3.73
C SER A 36 -16.62 -5.91 2.69
N VAL A 37 -16.46 -6.62 1.57
CA VAL A 37 -17.54 -6.78 0.58
C VAL A 37 -18.75 -7.48 1.21
N VAL A 38 -18.54 -8.56 1.96
CA VAL A 38 -19.62 -9.25 2.69
C VAL A 38 -20.27 -8.31 3.71
N GLY A 39 -19.45 -7.56 4.46
CA GLY A 39 -19.94 -6.58 5.43
C GLY A 39 -20.81 -5.50 4.79
N VAL A 40 -20.38 -4.93 3.66
CA VAL A 40 -21.18 -3.94 2.91
C VAL A 40 -22.54 -4.49 2.49
N LEU A 41 -22.54 -5.69 1.92
CA LEU A 41 -23.79 -6.34 1.48
C LEU A 41 -24.72 -6.70 2.65
N SER A 42 -24.16 -6.91 3.84
CA SER A 42 -24.92 -7.20 5.06
C SER A 42 -25.49 -5.95 5.74
N HIS A 43 -24.96 -4.77 5.43
CA HIS A 43 -25.35 -3.49 6.02
C HIS A 43 -25.75 -2.44 4.97
N PRO A 44 -26.72 -2.75 4.07
CA PRO A 44 -27.04 -1.88 2.93
C PRO A 44 -27.47 -0.48 3.36
N SER A 45 -28.31 -0.35 4.37
CA SER A 45 -28.79 0.95 4.86
C SER A 45 -27.67 1.86 5.41
N ALA A 46 -26.58 1.27 5.89
CA ALA A 46 -25.44 2.03 6.43
C ALA A 46 -24.40 2.39 5.37
N THR A 47 -24.34 1.62 4.28
CA THR A 47 -23.28 1.71 3.26
C THR A 47 -23.76 2.23 1.90
N GLU A 48 -25.07 2.25 1.67
CA GLU A 48 -25.67 2.72 0.41
C GLU A 48 -25.29 4.15 0.08
N ASN A 49 -24.83 4.36 -1.16
CA ASN A 49 -24.43 5.68 -1.70
C ASN A 49 -23.35 6.41 -0.88
N LYS A 50 -22.49 5.68 -0.17
CA LYS A 50 -21.40 6.22 0.64
C LYS A 50 -20.07 5.57 0.25
N PRO A 51 -18.97 6.33 0.28
CA PRO A 51 -17.66 5.73 0.22
C PRO A 51 -17.41 4.91 1.49
N VAL A 52 -17.02 3.65 1.34
CA VAL A 52 -16.64 2.77 2.44
C VAL A 52 -15.12 2.68 2.50
N ARG A 53 -14.55 2.94 3.67
CA ARG A 53 -13.09 2.95 3.89
C ARG A 53 -12.72 1.88 4.90
N VAL A 54 -11.79 1.02 4.52
CA VAL A 54 -11.29 -0.04 5.39
C VAL A 54 -9.76 -0.14 5.29
N HIS A 55 -9.12 -0.45 6.39
CA HIS A 55 -7.70 -0.76 6.42
C HIS A 55 -7.38 -1.76 7.54
N ASP A 56 -6.30 -2.50 7.37
CA ASP A 56 -5.75 -3.32 8.45
C ASP A 56 -4.62 -2.60 9.17
N PHE A 57 -3.81 -1.82 8.41
CA PHE A 57 -2.60 -1.21 8.95
C PHE A 57 -2.44 0.22 8.46
N PHE A 58 -1.93 1.08 9.34
CA PHE A 58 -1.46 2.42 9.03
C PHE A 58 0.02 2.48 9.36
N VAL A 59 0.87 2.35 8.34
CA VAL A 59 2.28 2.00 8.48
C VAL A 59 3.14 2.72 7.43
N THR A 60 4.46 2.67 7.62
CA THR A 60 5.44 3.14 6.65
C THR A 60 6.03 1.98 5.85
N GLN A 61 6.70 2.27 4.72
CA GLN A 61 7.47 1.25 4.00
C GLN A 61 8.60 0.68 4.87
N LYS A 62 9.19 1.50 5.75
CA LYS A 62 10.23 1.07 6.68
C LYS A 62 9.73 0.07 7.72
N ASP A 63 8.51 0.23 8.22
CA ASP A 63 7.94 -0.71 9.18
C ASP A 63 7.82 -2.10 8.55
N ILE A 64 7.28 -2.16 7.33
CA ILE A 64 7.17 -3.42 6.58
C ILE A 64 8.56 -4.01 6.31
N LEU A 65 9.50 -3.19 5.86
CA LEU A 65 10.85 -3.64 5.54
C LEU A 65 11.58 -4.14 6.78
N THR A 66 11.39 -3.50 7.94
CA THR A 66 12.00 -3.93 9.21
C THR A 66 11.56 -5.35 9.59
N ILE A 67 10.28 -5.66 9.43
CA ILE A 67 9.77 -7.02 9.69
C ILE A 67 10.39 -8.01 8.69
N LEU A 68 10.43 -7.65 7.40
CA LEU A 68 11.00 -8.52 6.37
C LEU A 68 12.50 -8.75 6.57
N GLU A 69 13.26 -7.71 6.93
CA GLU A 69 14.70 -7.82 7.18
C GLU A 69 15.01 -8.66 8.43
N ALA A 70 14.17 -8.62 9.44
CA ALA A 70 14.32 -9.47 10.62
C ALA A 70 14.19 -10.96 10.29
N GLU A 71 13.34 -11.33 9.34
CA GLU A 71 13.06 -12.73 8.98
C GLU A 71 13.95 -13.23 7.82
N LEU A 72 14.21 -12.39 6.84
CA LEU A 72 14.90 -12.77 5.59
C LEU A 72 16.35 -12.26 5.51
N GLY A 73 16.77 -11.40 6.43
CA GLY A 73 18.03 -10.67 6.34
C GLY A 73 17.96 -9.44 5.44
N PRO A 74 19.08 -8.72 5.24
CA PRO A 74 19.11 -7.40 4.64
C PRO A 74 18.64 -7.37 3.19
N PHE A 75 18.00 -6.25 2.81
CA PHE A 75 17.57 -5.93 1.46
C PHE A 75 18.45 -4.84 0.85
N ALA A 76 18.70 -4.95 -0.47
CA ALA A 76 19.28 -3.86 -1.25
C ALA A 76 18.23 -2.75 -1.38
N LYS A 77 18.55 -1.53 -0.92
CA LYS A 77 17.63 -0.39 -0.87
C LYS A 77 17.95 0.59 -2.00
N GLN A 78 16.92 1.02 -2.71
CA GLN A 78 16.97 2.13 -3.66
C GLN A 78 15.99 3.19 -3.18
N ASP A 79 16.44 4.43 -3.06
CA ASP A 79 15.55 5.56 -2.73
C ASP A 79 15.13 6.31 -3.98
N ILE A 80 13.86 6.67 -4.06
CA ILE A 80 13.28 7.47 -5.14
C ILE A 80 12.70 8.75 -4.54
N ILE A 81 13.17 9.88 -5.05
CA ILE A 81 12.66 11.20 -4.67
C ILE A 81 11.36 11.45 -5.42
N VAL A 82 10.25 11.46 -4.69
CA VAL A 82 8.90 11.51 -5.26
C VAL A 82 8.65 12.74 -6.14
N PRO A 83 9.03 13.98 -5.78
CA PRO A 83 8.86 15.13 -6.67
C PRO A 83 9.52 14.95 -8.03
N GLN A 84 10.73 14.39 -8.08
CA GLN A 84 11.45 14.14 -9.33
C GLN A 84 10.74 13.06 -10.19
N LEU A 85 10.26 11.99 -9.55
CA LEU A 85 9.49 10.95 -10.23
C LEU A 85 8.22 11.52 -10.86
N VAL A 86 7.47 12.34 -10.13
CA VAL A 86 6.23 12.98 -10.61
C VAL A 86 6.52 13.89 -11.80
N GLU A 87 7.57 14.72 -11.73
CA GLU A 87 7.98 15.59 -12.83
C GLU A 87 8.34 14.79 -14.08
N GLN A 88 9.16 13.74 -13.92
CA GLN A 88 9.56 12.85 -15.03
C GLN A 88 8.36 12.16 -15.69
N CYS A 89 7.45 11.60 -14.89
CA CYS A 89 6.26 10.91 -15.39
C CYS A 89 5.33 11.89 -16.13
N ASN A 90 5.07 13.07 -15.55
CA ASN A 90 4.24 14.09 -16.17
C ASN A 90 4.83 14.62 -17.49
N ALA A 91 6.15 14.82 -17.54
CA ALA A 91 6.82 15.19 -18.78
C ALA A 91 6.69 14.11 -19.86
N GLY A 92 6.76 12.82 -19.50
CA GLY A 92 6.51 11.71 -20.41
C GLY A 92 5.08 11.72 -20.96
N ILE A 93 4.10 11.85 -20.06
CA ILE A 93 2.68 11.91 -20.43
C ILE A 93 2.37 13.11 -21.35
N ALA A 94 2.97 14.27 -21.07
CA ALA A 94 2.81 15.47 -21.90
C ALA A 94 3.37 15.27 -23.34
N ARG A 95 4.34 14.36 -23.52
CA ARG A 95 4.82 13.94 -24.85
C ARG A 95 3.98 12.84 -25.51
N GLY A 96 2.88 12.42 -24.86
CA GLY A 96 2.05 11.31 -25.34
C GLY A 96 2.56 9.91 -24.97
N GLU A 97 3.55 9.81 -24.09
CA GLU A 97 4.14 8.55 -23.63
C GLU A 97 3.33 7.94 -22.48
N PHE A 98 2.17 7.38 -22.78
CA PHE A 98 1.31 6.68 -21.82
C PHE A 98 1.84 5.27 -21.51
N THR A 99 3.10 5.20 -21.07
CA THR A 99 3.75 3.94 -20.74
C THR A 99 3.31 3.42 -19.36
N GLU A 100 3.41 2.11 -19.17
CA GLU A 100 3.17 1.49 -17.87
C GLU A 100 4.07 2.12 -16.79
N ALA A 101 5.32 2.41 -17.11
CA ALA A 101 6.26 3.04 -16.17
C ALA A 101 5.80 4.42 -15.70
N ASN A 102 5.31 5.29 -16.59
CA ASN A 102 4.83 6.62 -16.22
C ASN A 102 3.55 6.55 -15.37
N ILE A 103 2.63 5.66 -15.72
CA ILE A 103 1.37 5.49 -14.98
C ILE A 103 1.62 4.89 -13.59
N TYR A 104 2.42 3.81 -13.52
CA TYR A 104 2.76 3.20 -12.23
C TYR A 104 3.61 4.12 -11.35
N GLY A 105 4.53 4.90 -11.95
CA GLY A 105 5.30 5.89 -11.23
C GLY A 105 4.41 6.90 -10.51
N LEU A 106 3.39 7.45 -11.19
CA LEU A 106 2.42 8.37 -10.57
C LEU A 106 1.57 7.68 -9.49
N LEU A 107 1.13 6.43 -9.71
CA LEU A 107 0.38 5.68 -8.70
C LEU A 107 1.23 5.42 -7.45
N GLN A 108 2.51 5.08 -7.62
CA GLN A 108 3.43 4.87 -6.51
C GLN A 108 3.70 6.18 -5.76
N ALA A 109 3.92 7.29 -6.49
CA ALA A 109 4.08 8.61 -5.90
C ALA A 109 2.84 9.02 -5.08
N ALA A 110 1.65 8.79 -5.63
CA ALA A 110 0.39 9.08 -4.93
C ALA A 110 0.15 8.17 -3.72
N SER A 111 0.68 6.95 -3.71
CA SER A 111 0.50 6.01 -2.61
C SER A 111 1.49 6.21 -1.47
N PHE A 112 2.75 6.49 -1.79
CA PHE A 112 3.85 6.50 -0.84
C PHE A 112 4.46 7.88 -0.58
N GLY A 113 4.16 8.89 -1.41
CA GLY A 113 4.68 10.24 -1.26
C GLY A 113 3.97 11.06 -0.17
N ALA A 114 4.59 12.19 0.22
CA ALA A 114 4.07 13.05 1.27
C ALA A 114 2.77 13.76 0.90
N GLU A 115 2.67 14.27 -0.33
CA GLU A 115 1.62 15.21 -0.73
C GLU A 115 0.41 14.55 -1.40
N GLY A 116 0.59 13.37 -1.97
CA GLY A 116 -0.45 12.75 -2.81
C GLY A 116 -1.17 11.59 -2.17
N ALA A 117 -1.13 11.48 -0.86
CA ALA A 117 -1.53 10.27 -0.17
C ALA A 117 -3.00 9.88 -0.39
N ILE A 118 -3.30 9.36 -1.60
CA ILE A 118 -4.59 8.71 -1.89
C ILE A 118 -4.83 7.51 -0.96
N CYS A 119 -3.76 6.99 -0.36
CA CYS A 119 -3.80 5.93 0.64
C CYS A 119 -3.80 6.47 2.09
N ARG A 120 -4.21 7.73 2.29
CA ARG A 120 -4.47 8.30 3.62
C ARG A 120 -5.90 8.81 3.68
N TRP A 121 -6.59 8.44 4.73
CA TRP A 121 -7.93 8.97 5.03
C TRP A 121 -8.07 9.22 6.53
N PRO A 122 -9.12 9.94 6.97
CA PRO A 122 -9.37 10.21 8.37
C PRO A 122 -9.38 8.93 9.21
N GLU A 123 -9.05 9.05 10.51
CA GLU A 123 -8.96 7.95 11.46
C GLU A 123 -10.22 7.08 11.55
N ASN A 124 -11.38 7.64 11.18
CA ASN A 124 -12.64 6.91 11.19
C ASN A 124 -12.76 6.09 9.90
N ASP A 125 -12.54 4.81 10.03
CA ASP A 125 -12.85 3.83 9.00
C ASP A 125 -14.10 3.03 9.36
N ASP A 126 -14.58 2.26 8.38
CA ASP A 126 -15.79 1.46 8.52
C ASP A 126 -15.50 0.02 8.96
N SER A 127 -14.27 -0.30 9.36
CA SER A 127 -13.86 -1.67 9.71
C SER A 127 -14.70 -2.26 10.84
N VAL A 128 -15.03 -1.45 11.86
CA VAL A 128 -15.88 -1.89 12.97
C VAL A 128 -17.32 -2.12 12.51
N LEU A 129 -17.89 -1.21 11.71
CA LEU A 129 -19.22 -1.35 11.14
C LEU A 129 -19.35 -2.64 10.32
N LEU A 130 -18.29 -2.99 9.59
CA LEU A 130 -18.28 -4.16 8.71
C LEU A 130 -17.82 -5.44 9.41
N GLY A 131 -17.56 -5.40 10.71
CA GLY A 131 -17.15 -6.56 11.51
C GLY A 131 -15.79 -7.11 11.13
N LEU A 132 -14.87 -6.27 10.66
CA LEU A 132 -13.52 -6.71 10.32
C LEU A 132 -12.69 -6.97 11.58
N PRO A 133 -11.96 -8.09 11.65
CA PRO A 133 -11.10 -8.38 12.78
C PRO A 133 -9.85 -7.49 12.76
N LYS A 134 -9.36 -7.14 13.94
CA LYS A 134 -8.02 -6.54 14.07
C LYS A 134 -6.97 -7.58 13.69
N ARG A 135 -5.98 -7.17 12.90
CA ARG A 135 -4.88 -8.03 12.46
C ARG A 135 -3.55 -7.56 13.02
N ASP A 136 -2.64 -8.49 13.21
CA ASP A 136 -1.24 -8.21 13.52
C ASP A 136 -0.42 -8.19 12.22
N MET A 137 0.38 -7.12 12.01
CA MET A 137 1.13 -6.94 10.78
C MET A 137 2.23 -7.99 10.61
N LYS A 138 2.91 -8.36 11.71
CA LYS A 138 3.95 -9.38 11.65
C LYS A 138 3.36 -10.74 11.27
N GLU A 139 2.23 -11.12 11.86
CA GLU A 139 1.54 -12.35 11.51
C GLU A 139 1.12 -12.38 10.03
N GLU A 140 0.58 -11.28 9.51
CA GLU A 140 0.18 -11.23 8.10
C GLU A 140 1.38 -11.27 7.15
N VAL A 141 2.49 -10.62 7.50
CA VAL A 141 3.75 -10.75 6.73
C VAL A 141 4.26 -12.18 6.76
N MET A 142 4.24 -12.85 7.92
CA MET A 142 4.67 -14.26 8.04
C MET A 142 3.81 -15.21 7.21
N LYS A 143 2.48 -14.99 7.14
CA LYS A 143 1.59 -15.76 6.25
C LYS A 143 1.98 -15.62 4.79
N VAL A 144 2.33 -14.41 4.34
CA VAL A 144 2.80 -14.18 2.97
C VAL A 144 4.12 -14.91 2.72
N LEU A 145 5.08 -14.84 3.65
CA LEU A 145 6.37 -15.51 3.52
C LEU A 145 6.22 -17.04 3.45
N ALA A 146 5.26 -17.62 4.16
CA ALA A 146 4.98 -19.06 4.12
C ALA A 146 4.40 -19.55 2.78
N THR A 147 4.00 -18.65 1.88
CA THR A 147 3.44 -18.98 0.55
C THR A 147 4.46 -18.83 -0.59
N LEU A 148 5.69 -18.42 -0.28
CA LEU A 148 6.79 -18.25 -1.25
C LEU A 148 7.60 -19.50 -1.40
#